data_cf1b6aeb5dcaaa2f12978629dd53e007
#
_entry.id   cf1b6aeb5dcaaa2f12978629dd53e007
#
_cell.length_a   1.000
_cell.length_b   1.000
_cell.length_c   1.000
_cell.angle_alpha   90.00
_cell.angle_beta   90.00
_cell.angle_gamma   90.00
#
_symmetry.space_group_name_H-M   'P 1'
#
loop_
_entity.id
_entity.type
_entity.pdbx_description
1 polymer ?
#
loop_
_entity_poly.entity_id
_entity_poly.type
_entity_poly.pdbx_seq_one_letter_code
_entity_poly.pdbx_strand_id
1 'polypeptide(L)'
;MGSREKKLLPLRKRSLEILARLKRLYPDATCSLNYSTPVQLLVATILSAQCTDERVNKVTPALFGKFPDAESLAIADLVELESLVRSTGFYRNKAKNIQGACRMIVTEFNSVVPNQMEQLLKLPGVARKTANVVLAHAYGINAGVTV
;
A
#
# COMPACT_ATOMS: atom_id res chain seq x y z
N MET A 1 -0.98 38.72 -7.15
CA MET A 1 -1.25 37.55 -6.27
C MET A 1 -2.76 37.45 -6.05
N GLY A 2 -3.36 36.39 -6.50
CA GLY A 2 -4.81 36.19 -6.44
C GLY A 2 -5.31 35.93 -5.01
N SER A 3 -6.61 36.22 -4.76
CA SER A 3 -7.29 36.03 -3.46
C SER A 3 -7.10 34.61 -2.88
N ARG A 4 -6.96 33.61 -3.74
CA ARG A 4 -6.74 32.20 -3.36
C ARG A 4 -5.33 31.95 -2.81
N GLU A 5 -4.30 32.61 -3.36
CA GLU A 5 -2.91 32.51 -2.88
C GLU A 5 -2.72 33.17 -1.51
N LYS A 6 -3.39 34.33 -1.25
CA LYS A 6 -3.34 35.01 0.06
C LYS A 6 -3.93 34.14 1.19
N LYS A 7 -4.94 33.30 0.90
CA LYS A 7 -5.52 32.35 1.88
C LYS A 7 -4.66 31.10 2.11
N LEU A 8 -3.85 30.69 1.13
CA LEU A 8 -3.03 29.47 1.21
C LEU A 8 -1.72 29.67 2.00
N LEU A 9 -1.17 30.90 2.02
CA LEU A 9 0.07 31.23 2.74
C LEU A 9 0.01 30.92 4.25
N PRO A 10 -1.05 31.30 5.00
CA PRO A 10 -1.17 30.96 6.42
C PRO A 10 -1.30 29.45 6.67
N LEU A 11 -2.05 28.74 5.80
CA LEU A 11 -2.23 27.29 5.89
C LEU A 11 -0.91 26.55 5.63
N ARG A 12 -0.15 27.01 4.62
CA ARG A 12 1.17 26.44 4.30
C ARG A 12 2.16 26.60 5.46
N LYS A 13 2.22 27.79 6.06
CA LYS A 13 3.06 28.06 7.23
C LYS A 13 2.71 27.13 8.39
N ARG A 14 1.41 27.02 8.71
CA ARG A 14 0.91 26.12 9.76
C ARG A 14 1.23 24.65 9.47
N SER A 15 1.07 24.21 8.23
CA SER A 15 1.42 22.83 7.83
C SER A 15 2.90 22.53 8.02
N LEU A 16 3.78 23.46 7.65
CA LEU A 16 5.22 23.31 7.84
C LEU A 16 5.61 23.26 9.32
N GLU A 17 4.98 24.07 10.17
CA GLU A 17 5.20 24.02 11.62
C GLU A 17 4.74 22.68 12.22
N ILE A 18 3.58 22.18 11.81
CA ILE A 18 3.09 20.85 12.24
C ILE A 18 4.07 19.75 11.81
N LEU A 19 4.51 19.75 10.55
CA LEU A 19 5.48 18.80 10.06
C LEU A 19 6.81 18.86 10.82
N ALA A 20 7.31 20.05 11.12
CA ALA A 20 8.53 20.22 11.90
C ALA A 20 8.38 19.66 13.32
N ARG A 21 7.22 19.86 13.95
CA ARG A 21 6.93 19.29 15.28
C ARG A 21 6.81 17.77 15.25
N LEU A 22 6.11 17.21 14.26
CA LEU A 22 5.98 15.78 14.09
C LEU A 22 7.33 15.10 13.85
N LYS A 23 8.17 15.66 13.00
CA LYS A 23 9.54 15.14 12.77
C LYS A 23 10.40 15.13 14.04
N ARG A 24 10.21 16.11 14.93
CA ARG A 24 10.90 16.17 16.21
C ARG A 24 10.38 15.15 17.21
N LEU A 25 9.05 14.94 17.25
CA LEU A 25 8.40 14.01 18.17
C LEU A 25 8.55 12.54 17.75
N TYR A 26 8.61 12.30 16.43
CA TYR A 26 8.63 10.97 15.84
C TYR A 26 9.73 10.89 14.76
N PRO A 27 11.02 11.02 15.16
CA PRO A 27 12.13 11.07 14.19
C PRO A 27 12.28 9.76 13.39
N ASP A 28 11.91 8.63 13.99
CA ASP A 28 12.05 7.28 13.43
C ASP A 28 10.74 6.73 12.83
N ALA A 29 9.76 7.60 12.59
CA ALA A 29 8.48 7.18 12.00
C ALA A 29 8.69 6.61 10.60
N THR A 30 8.35 5.33 10.45
CA THR A 30 8.44 4.59 9.18
C THR A 30 7.17 3.77 8.94
N CYS A 31 7.09 3.10 7.80
CA CYS A 31 6.05 2.12 7.56
C CYS A 31 6.27 0.91 8.48
N SER A 32 5.24 0.52 9.23
CA SER A 32 5.30 -0.63 10.16
C SER A 32 5.12 -1.98 9.47
N LEU A 33 4.68 -2.00 8.21
CA LEU A 33 4.59 -3.21 7.40
C LEU A 33 5.98 -3.66 6.94
N ASN A 34 6.25 -4.97 7.02
CA ASN A 34 7.47 -5.58 6.52
C ASN A 34 7.32 -5.93 5.03
N TYR A 35 8.22 -5.43 4.20
CA TYR A 35 8.25 -5.69 2.76
C TYR A 35 9.66 -5.51 2.20
N SER A 36 9.95 -6.16 1.08
CA SER A 36 11.21 -6.03 0.36
C SER A 36 11.03 -5.47 -1.07
N THR A 37 9.82 -5.58 -1.61
CA THR A 37 9.50 -5.13 -2.98
C THR A 37 8.20 -4.32 -3.00
N PRO A 38 7.97 -3.49 -4.05
CA PRO A 38 6.70 -2.77 -4.21
C PRO A 38 5.46 -3.70 -4.25
N VAL A 39 5.57 -4.89 -4.83
CA VAL A 39 4.51 -5.89 -4.84
C VAL A 39 4.19 -6.36 -3.42
N GLN A 40 5.21 -6.67 -2.63
CA GLN A 40 5.04 -7.07 -1.23
C GLN A 40 4.39 -5.97 -0.39
N LEU A 41 4.79 -4.71 -0.59
CA LEU A 41 4.16 -3.57 0.08
C LEU A 41 2.69 -3.44 -0.30
N LEU A 42 2.36 -3.54 -1.59
CA LEU A 42 0.98 -3.48 -2.08
C LEU A 42 0.13 -4.58 -1.43
N VAL A 43 0.60 -5.82 -1.45
CA VAL A 43 -0.09 -6.98 -0.87
C VAL A 43 -0.25 -6.82 0.63
N ALA A 44 0.81 -6.45 1.35
CA ALA A 44 0.74 -6.21 2.80
C ALA A 44 -0.26 -5.10 3.15
N THR A 45 -0.33 -4.03 2.34
CA THR A 45 -1.28 -2.93 2.54
C THR A 45 -2.73 -3.37 2.27
N ILE A 46 -2.98 -4.20 1.26
CA ILE A 46 -4.30 -4.81 1.04
C ILE A 46 -4.70 -5.68 2.25
N LEU A 47 -3.77 -6.46 2.78
CA LEU A 47 -4.01 -7.29 3.96
C LEU A 47 -4.27 -6.48 5.23
N SER A 48 -3.70 -5.28 5.35
CA SER A 48 -3.85 -4.42 6.54
C SER A 48 -5.23 -3.76 6.66
N ALA A 49 -6.09 -3.87 5.67
CA ALA A 49 -7.47 -3.37 5.76
C ALA A 49 -8.22 -4.07 6.90
N GLN A 50 -8.66 -3.28 7.91
CA GLN A 50 -9.30 -3.78 9.14
C GLN A 50 -8.51 -4.91 9.84
N CYS A 51 -7.20 -4.82 9.81
CA CYS A 51 -6.27 -5.75 10.42
C CYS A 51 -5.04 -4.99 10.94
N THR A 52 -4.48 -5.43 12.05
CA THR A 52 -3.26 -4.79 12.58
C THR A 52 -2.04 -5.13 11.73
N ASP A 53 -1.10 -4.20 11.62
CA ASP A 53 0.16 -4.42 10.90
C ASP A 53 0.97 -5.54 11.53
N GLU A 54 0.91 -5.70 12.86
CA GLU A 54 1.52 -6.82 13.56
C GLU A 54 1.01 -8.18 13.05
N ARG A 55 -0.32 -8.31 12.86
CA ARG A 55 -0.92 -9.54 12.33
C ARG A 55 -0.50 -9.77 10.88
N VAL A 56 -0.50 -8.73 10.06
CA VAL A 56 -0.02 -8.81 8.68
C VAL A 56 1.44 -9.27 8.63
N ASN A 57 2.31 -8.70 9.46
CA ASN A 57 3.71 -9.06 9.53
C ASN A 57 3.97 -10.50 10.02
N LYS A 58 3.02 -11.12 10.72
CA LYS A 58 3.07 -12.56 11.07
C LYS A 58 2.66 -13.46 9.92
N VAL A 59 1.83 -12.98 8.99
CA VAL A 59 1.29 -13.75 7.85
C VAL A 59 2.20 -13.66 6.62
N THR A 60 2.75 -12.50 6.34
CA THR A 60 3.49 -12.23 5.10
C THR A 60 4.76 -13.05 4.89
N PRO A 61 5.53 -13.48 5.91
CA PRO A 61 6.69 -14.34 5.68
C PRO A 61 6.35 -15.66 4.99
N ALA A 62 5.31 -16.36 5.44
CA ALA A 62 4.85 -17.61 4.79
C ALA A 62 4.26 -17.33 3.41
N LEU A 63 3.48 -16.26 3.25
CA LEU A 63 2.90 -15.86 1.98
C LEU A 63 3.98 -15.57 0.93
N PHE A 64 4.94 -14.70 1.25
CA PHE A 64 6.00 -14.32 0.31
C PHE A 64 7.08 -15.37 0.15
N GLY A 65 7.24 -16.27 1.11
CA GLY A 65 8.08 -17.45 0.95
C GLY A 65 7.56 -18.40 -0.14
N LYS A 66 6.24 -18.48 -0.29
CA LYS A 66 5.58 -19.30 -1.31
C LYS A 66 5.32 -18.56 -2.62
N PHE A 67 4.89 -17.31 -2.54
CA PHE A 67 4.53 -16.45 -3.66
C PHE A 67 5.33 -15.15 -3.58
N PRO A 68 6.59 -15.13 -4.04
CA PRO A 68 7.51 -14.01 -3.82
C PRO A 68 7.22 -12.77 -4.70
N ASP A 69 6.54 -12.94 -5.81
CA ASP A 69 6.35 -11.93 -6.87
C ASP A 69 4.91 -11.86 -7.39
N ALA A 70 4.67 -10.92 -8.30
CA ALA A 70 3.35 -10.73 -8.90
C ALA A 70 2.94 -11.91 -9.78
N GLU A 71 3.89 -12.52 -10.47
CA GLU A 71 3.66 -13.65 -11.35
C GLU A 71 3.14 -14.87 -10.58
N SER A 72 3.80 -15.23 -9.51
CA SER A 72 3.41 -16.37 -8.66
C SER A 72 2.06 -16.10 -7.99
N LEU A 73 1.80 -14.89 -7.51
CA LEU A 73 0.51 -14.51 -6.93
C LEU A 73 -0.61 -14.49 -7.96
N ALA A 74 -0.33 -14.08 -9.20
CA ALA A 74 -1.32 -14.04 -10.28
C ALA A 74 -1.89 -15.41 -10.64
N ILE A 75 -1.09 -16.46 -10.53
CA ILE A 75 -1.46 -17.86 -10.86
C ILE A 75 -1.67 -18.74 -9.63
N ALA A 76 -1.55 -18.18 -8.42
CA ALA A 76 -1.71 -18.92 -7.18
C ALA A 76 -3.05 -19.67 -7.13
N ASP A 77 -3.05 -20.87 -6.53
CA ASP A 77 -4.32 -21.51 -6.16
C ASP A 77 -5.04 -20.63 -5.14
N LEU A 78 -6.29 -20.31 -5.45
CA LEU A 78 -7.06 -19.34 -4.63
C LEU A 78 -7.34 -19.89 -3.23
N VAL A 79 -7.62 -21.19 -3.10
CA VAL A 79 -7.90 -21.83 -1.81
C VAL A 79 -6.64 -21.80 -0.93
N GLU A 80 -5.49 -22.02 -1.52
CA GLU A 80 -4.22 -21.95 -0.83
C GLU A 80 -3.89 -20.51 -0.40
N LEU A 81 -4.10 -19.53 -1.28
CA LEU A 81 -3.91 -18.12 -0.98
C LEU A 81 -4.85 -17.67 0.16
N GLU A 82 -6.13 -18.07 0.10
CA GLU A 82 -7.10 -17.83 1.18
C GLU A 82 -6.64 -18.43 2.52
N SER A 83 -6.12 -19.64 2.51
CA SER A 83 -5.61 -20.32 3.71
C SER A 83 -4.47 -19.53 4.36
N LEU A 84 -3.50 -19.06 3.56
CA LEU A 84 -2.35 -18.31 4.05
C LEU A 84 -2.74 -16.96 4.67
N VAL A 85 -3.75 -16.27 4.12
CA VAL A 85 -4.15 -14.93 4.59
C VAL A 85 -5.35 -14.95 5.55
N ARG A 86 -5.85 -16.12 5.90
CA ARG A 86 -7.10 -16.31 6.66
C ARG A 86 -7.16 -15.49 7.94
N SER A 87 -6.08 -15.43 8.70
CA SER A 87 -6.04 -14.75 10.00
C SER A 87 -6.09 -13.21 9.90
N THR A 88 -6.01 -12.64 8.70
CA THR A 88 -6.12 -11.17 8.51
C THR A 88 -7.56 -10.67 8.44
N GLY A 89 -8.56 -11.56 8.44
CA GLY A 89 -9.97 -11.23 8.27
C GLY A 89 -10.34 -10.88 6.83
N PHE A 90 -11.61 -11.01 6.48
CA PHE A 90 -12.11 -10.78 5.09
C PHE A 90 -11.27 -11.47 4.01
N TYR A 91 -10.69 -12.62 4.37
CA TYR A 91 -9.62 -13.28 3.64
C TYR A 91 -9.99 -13.68 2.21
N ARG A 92 -11.24 -14.06 1.94
CA ARG A 92 -11.70 -14.42 0.59
C ARG A 92 -11.66 -13.24 -0.36
N ASN A 93 -12.16 -12.07 0.07
CA ASN A 93 -12.11 -10.85 -0.73
C ASN A 93 -10.66 -10.36 -0.89
N LYS A 94 -9.86 -10.42 0.18
CA LYS A 94 -8.45 -10.05 0.14
C LYS A 94 -7.66 -10.94 -0.83
N ALA A 95 -7.84 -12.26 -0.76
CA ALA A 95 -7.17 -13.20 -1.67
C ALA A 95 -7.54 -12.95 -3.14
N LYS A 96 -8.83 -12.75 -3.43
CA LYS A 96 -9.30 -12.41 -4.79
C LYS A 96 -8.73 -11.09 -5.27
N ASN A 97 -8.71 -10.07 -4.43
CA ASN A 97 -8.16 -8.75 -4.76
C ASN A 97 -6.66 -8.82 -5.02
N ILE A 98 -5.90 -9.51 -4.17
CA ILE A 98 -4.46 -9.72 -4.35
C ILE A 98 -4.19 -10.44 -5.68
N GLN A 99 -4.88 -11.54 -5.95
CA GLN A 99 -4.70 -12.27 -7.20
C GLN A 99 -5.08 -11.42 -8.42
N GLY A 100 -6.21 -10.73 -8.36
CA GLY A 100 -6.67 -9.85 -9.44
C GLY A 100 -5.73 -8.67 -9.70
N ALA A 101 -5.23 -8.04 -8.64
CA ALA A 101 -4.24 -6.96 -8.74
C ALA A 101 -2.94 -7.47 -9.36
N CYS A 102 -2.43 -8.61 -8.92
CA CYS A 102 -1.21 -9.21 -9.47
C CYS A 102 -1.38 -9.64 -10.93
N ARG A 103 -2.52 -10.21 -11.31
CA ARG A 103 -2.82 -10.49 -12.73
C ARG A 103 -2.76 -9.24 -13.59
N MET A 104 -3.38 -8.16 -13.16
CA MET A 104 -3.36 -6.89 -13.88
C MET A 104 -1.94 -6.30 -13.94
N ILE A 105 -1.16 -6.37 -12.86
CA ILE A 105 0.24 -5.95 -12.84
C ILE A 105 1.06 -6.72 -13.88
N VAL A 106 0.87 -8.03 -13.97
CA VAL A 106 1.58 -8.87 -14.95
C VAL A 106 1.14 -8.53 -16.39
N THR A 107 -0.16 -8.42 -16.65
CA THR A 107 -0.69 -8.29 -18.02
C THR A 107 -0.64 -6.87 -18.56
N GLU A 108 -0.80 -5.85 -17.72
CA GLU A 108 -0.94 -4.46 -18.16
C GLU A 108 0.26 -3.57 -17.78
N PHE A 109 1.06 -3.99 -16.79
CA PHE A 109 2.16 -3.17 -16.25
C PHE A 109 3.52 -3.89 -16.25
N ASN A 110 3.69 -4.89 -17.11
CA ASN A 110 4.96 -5.63 -17.29
C ASN A 110 5.57 -6.15 -15.97
N SER A 111 4.73 -6.67 -15.07
CA SER A 111 5.12 -7.16 -13.74
C SER A 111 5.69 -6.08 -12.81
N VAL A 112 5.53 -4.80 -13.13
CA VAL A 112 5.97 -3.67 -12.29
C VAL A 112 4.75 -2.99 -11.68
N VAL A 113 4.76 -2.81 -10.37
CA VAL A 113 3.70 -2.04 -9.69
C VAL A 113 3.70 -0.60 -10.23
N PRO A 114 2.57 -0.10 -10.72
CA PRO A 114 2.54 1.25 -11.28
C PRO A 114 2.82 2.33 -10.23
N ASN A 115 3.42 3.44 -10.66
CA ASN A 115 3.78 4.57 -9.82
C ASN A 115 2.91 5.83 -10.07
N GLN A 116 1.73 5.64 -10.63
CA GLN A 116 0.75 6.70 -10.86
C GLN A 116 -0.56 6.39 -10.15
N MET A 117 -1.16 7.40 -9.54
CA MET A 117 -2.40 7.25 -8.76
C MET A 117 -3.51 6.61 -9.59
N GLU A 118 -3.72 7.09 -10.82
CA GLU A 118 -4.78 6.64 -11.72
C GLU A 118 -4.63 5.17 -12.10
N GLN A 119 -3.40 4.70 -12.24
CA GLN A 119 -3.10 3.30 -12.56
C GLN A 119 -3.29 2.41 -11.33
N LEU A 120 -2.82 2.85 -10.16
CA LEU A 120 -2.99 2.11 -8.90
C LEU A 120 -4.47 1.94 -8.54
N LEU A 121 -5.29 2.96 -8.75
CA LEU A 121 -6.74 2.89 -8.47
C LEU A 121 -7.51 1.92 -9.38
N LYS A 122 -6.93 1.46 -10.48
CA LYS A 122 -7.52 0.41 -11.33
C LYS A 122 -7.33 -0.99 -10.75
N LEU A 123 -6.34 -1.17 -9.88
CA LEU A 123 -6.04 -2.48 -9.30
C LEU A 123 -7.13 -2.90 -8.30
N PRO A 124 -7.62 -4.14 -8.37
CA PRO A 124 -8.55 -4.68 -7.38
C PRO A 124 -8.04 -4.53 -5.95
N GLY A 125 -8.91 -4.08 -5.05
CA GLY A 125 -8.57 -3.90 -3.64
C GLY A 125 -7.72 -2.67 -3.33
N VAL A 126 -7.43 -1.82 -4.31
CA VAL A 126 -6.62 -0.61 -4.14
C VAL A 126 -7.52 0.63 -4.14
N ALA A 127 -7.73 1.20 -2.98
CA ALA A 127 -8.33 2.52 -2.81
C ALA A 127 -7.23 3.59 -2.66
N ARG A 128 -7.63 4.87 -2.60
CA ARG A 128 -6.70 6.00 -2.51
C ARG A 128 -5.71 5.89 -1.35
N LYS A 129 -6.13 5.40 -0.18
CA LYS A 129 -5.23 5.21 0.96
C LYS A 129 -4.13 4.19 0.63
N THR A 130 -4.49 3.04 0.09
CA THR A 130 -3.53 2.01 -0.34
C THR A 130 -2.57 2.54 -1.40
N ALA A 131 -3.09 3.25 -2.40
CA ALA A 131 -2.26 3.88 -3.43
C ALA A 131 -1.29 4.92 -2.84
N ASN A 132 -1.72 5.74 -1.88
CA ASN A 132 -0.85 6.69 -1.19
C ASN A 132 0.29 6.00 -0.43
N VAL A 133 0.02 4.88 0.25
CA VAL A 133 1.05 4.09 0.94
C VAL A 133 2.09 3.58 -0.05
N VAL A 134 1.64 2.98 -1.15
CA VAL A 134 2.54 2.43 -2.18
C VAL A 134 3.38 3.53 -2.81
N LEU A 135 2.77 4.64 -3.22
CA LEU A 135 3.48 5.78 -3.82
C LEU A 135 4.52 6.37 -2.88
N ALA A 136 4.16 6.58 -1.62
CA ALA A 136 5.05 7.19 -0.63
C ALA A 136 6.23 6.27 -0.28
N HIS A 137 5.97 5.00 0.01
CA HIS A 137 6.97 4.10 0.58
C HIS A 137 7.75 3.28 -0.45
N ALA A 138 7.15 2.94 -1.60
CA ALA A 138 7.86 2.24 -2.65
C ALA A 138 8.58 3.19 -3.63
N TYR A 139 8.02 4.38 -3.85
CA TYR A 139 8.49 5.31 -4.89
C TYR A 139 8.89 6.70 -4.40
N GLY A 140 8.71 7.01 -3.12
CA GLY A 140 9.02 8.34 -2.57
C GLY A 140 8.09 9.45 -3.10
N ILE A 141 6.92 9.11 -3.63
CA ILE A 141 5.96 10.04 -4.22
C ILE A 141 4.88 10.41 -3.20
N ASN A 142 4.85 11.66 -2.75
CA ASN A 142 3.83 12.16 -1.84
C ASN A 142 2.61 12.65 -2.62
N ALA A 143 1.63 11.76 -2.82
CA ALA A 143 0.39 12.07 -3.51
C ALA A 143 -0.78 12.46 -2.58
N GLY A 144 -0.61 12.28 -1.26
CA GLY A 144 -1.60 12.60 -0.25
C GLY A 144 -1.25 12.06 1.12
N VAL A 145 -2.04 12.47 2.12
CA VAL A 145 -1.89 11.99 3.50
C VAL A 145 -2.54 10.64 3.66
N THR A 146 -1.85 9.72 4.33
CA THR A 146 -2.36 8.39 4.65
C THR A 146 -3.01 8.40 6.03
N VAL A 147 -4.32 8.39 6.07
CA VAL A 147 -5.11 8.40 7.32
C VAL A 147 -6.05 7.21 7.38
#